data_7ed353ea49559c1622d4c2854ad33911
#
_entry.id   7ed353ea49559c1622d4c2854ad33911
#
_cell.length_a   1.000
_cell.length_b   1.000
_cell.length_c   1.000
_cell.angle_alpha   90.00
_cell.angle_beta   90.00
_cell.angle_gamma   90.00
#
_symmetry.space_group_name_H-M   'P 1'
#
loop_
_entity.id
_entity.type
_entity.pdbx_description
1 polymer ?
#
loop_
_entity_poly.entity_id
_entity_poly.type
_entity_poly.pdbx_seq_one_letter_code
_entity_poly.pdbx_strand_id
1 'polypeptide(L)'
;MKHDSTIVRLDSIDAYNKLYGLETKHPLVTVIDLTEATKIVNHVRMDYDVYALFLKNGANCTLKYGRQPYDYQEGTVVSFSPGQLIGVDTDVDEIAPDVIGIMFHPDLLHRTPLASKIKDYSFFDYSQREALHQSADERRIFNQCLERIKEEIAHPVDKHTAEIVSSQIQVLLDYVTRFYERQFITRGKVKSDILSRFESSLKKYFESDRTKEGLPTVNYFAEEAHLTAGYFGDMIKKETGVTAQEIISRHIVDRAKRRLSESADDISIVAYELGFQHPQHFSRMFKRITGISPTQFREKHSSGR
;
A
#
# COMPACT_ATOMS: atom_id res chain seq x y z
N MET A 1 4.84 4.65 -33.71
CA MET A 1 5.59 5.86 -33.34
C MET A 1 5.78 5.79 -31.83
N LYS A 2 7.03 5.84 -31.32
CA LYS A 2 7.28 5.97 -29.87
C LYS A 2 6.92 7.40 -29.49
N HIS A 3 5.79 7.62 -28.82
CA HIS A 3 5.56 8.87 -28.14
C HIS A 3 6.53 8.91 -26.95
N ASP A 4 7.54 9.73 -27.02
CA ASP A 4 8.37 10.12 -25.89
C ASP A 4 7.45 10.89 -24.94
N SER A 5 6.90 10.22 -23.93
CA SER A 5 6.00 10.85 -22.97
C SER A 5 6.82 11.79 -22.10
N THR A 6 6.54 13.07 -22.20
CA THR A 6 7.17 14.10 -21.36
C THR A 6 6.91 13.79 -19.89
N ILE A 7 7.98 13.77 -19.09
CA ILE A 7 7.85 13.63 -17.62
C ILE A 7 7.67 15.05 -17.06
N VAL A 8 6.56 15.29 -16.39
CA VAL A 8 6.26 16.54 -15.66
C VAL A 8 6.47 16.27 -14.18
N ARG A 9 7.38 17.00 -13.55
CA ARG A 9 7.56 16.95 -12.09
C ARG A 9 6.53 17.85 -11.42
N LEU A 10 5.83 17.28 -10.46
CA LEU A 10 4.81 17.95 -9.65
C LEU A 10 5.33 18.06 -8.20
N ASP A 11 6.21 19.04 -8.01
CA ASP A 11 6.86 19.34 -6.73
C ASP A 11 6.05 20.27 -5.81
N SER A 12 4.92 20.76 -6.29
CA SER A 12 4.06 21.67 -5.53
C SER A 12 2.59 21.56 -5.98
N ILE A 13 1.70 21.98 -5.10
CA ILE A 13 0.26 22.09 -5.40
C ILE A 13 0.02 23.06 -6.57
N ASP A 14 0.75 24.17 -6.59
CA ASP A 14 0.63 25.19 -7.62
C ASP A 14 1.04 24.66 -9.02
N ALA A 15 2.09 23.80 -9.08
CA ALA A 15 2.50 23.17 -10.34
C ALA A 15 1.38 22.31 -10.94
N TYR A 16 0.70 21.51 -10.10
CA TYR A 16 -0.44 20.71 -10.54
C TYR A 16 -1.62 21.57 -10.97
N ASN A 17 -2.02 22.54 -10.15
CA ASN A 17 -3.15 23.40 -10.44
C ASN A 17 -2.95 24.19 -11.74
N LYS A 18 -1.76 24.73 -11.98
CA LYS A 18 -1.40 25.41 -13.23
C LYS A 18 -1.48 24.52 -14.47
N LEU A 19 -1.09 23.23 -14.31
CA LEU A 19 -1.13 22.25 -15.38
C LEU A 19 -2.58 22.05 -15.88
N TYR A 20 -3.55 21.97 -14.97
CA TYR A 20 -4.96 21.80 -15.27
C TYR A 20 -5.74 23.13 -15.37
N GLY A 21 -5.09 24.27 -15.13
CA GLY A 21 -5.73 25.60 -15.13
C GLY A 21 -6.72 25.80 -13.99
N LEU A 22 -6.43 25.20 -12.83
CA LEU A 22 -7.16 25.36 -11.56
C LEU A 22 -6.58 26.49 -10.71
N GLU A 23 -7.39 27.06 -9.82
CA GLU A 23 -6.95 28.07 -8.86
C GLU A 23 -6.23 27.45 -7.65
N THR A 24 -5.10 28.04 -7.23
CA THR A 24 -4.40 27.65 -6.02
C THR A 24 -4.82 28.52 -4.82
N LYS A 25 -5.64 27.97 -3.93
CA LYS A 25 -6.12 28.65 -2.72
C LYS A 25 -5.19 28.49 -1.54
N HIS A 26 -4.49 27.34 -1.43
CA HIS A 26 -3.53 27.08 -0.35
C HIS A 26 -2.26 26.44 -0.93
N PRO A 27 -1.05 26.84 -0.48
CA PRO A 27 0.21 26.38 -1.09
C PRO A 27 0.53 24.90 -0.85
N LEU A 28 -0.02 24.30 0.21
CA LEU A 28 0.34 22.93 0.63
C LEU A 28 -0.81 21.91 0.49
N VAL A 29 -2.00 22.34 0.11
CA VAL A 29 -3.16 21.44 -0.07
C VAL A 29 -4.14 22.01 -1.08
N THR A 30 -4.78 21.14 -1.86
CA THR A 30 -5.87 21.50 -2.76
C THR A 30 -6.90 20.37 -2.82
N VAL A 31 -8.18 20.76 -2.88
CA VAL A 31 -9.25 19.86 -3.31
C VAL A 31 -9.41 20.05 -4.81
N ILE A 32 -9.34 18.96 -5.52
CA ILE A 32 -9.34 18.93 -6.98
C ILE A 32 -10.72 18.51 -7.47
N ASP A 33 -11.23 19.25 -8.44
CA ASP A 33 -12.35 18.86 -9.28
C ASP A 33 -11.94 19.08 -10.73
N LEU A 34 -11.64 18.00 -11.46
CA LEU A 34 -11.18 18.11 -12.84
C LEU A 34 -12.31 18.48 -13.81
N THR A 35 -13.57 18.48 -13.38
CA THR A 35 -14.66 19.04 -14.19
C THR A 35 -14.57 20.58 -14.30
N GLU A 36 -13.91 21.23 -13.31
CA GLU A 36 -13.61 22.67 -13.32
C GLU A 36 -12.32 23.00 -14.09
N ALA A 37 -11.58 22.00 -14.58
CA ALA A 37 -10.30 22.21 -15.27
C ALA A 37 -10.49 22.96 -16.59
N THR A 38 -9.68 24.00 -16.81
CA THR A 38 -9.69 24.79 -18.06
C THR A 38 -8.68 24.28 -19.10
N LYS A 39 -7.85 23.29 -18.71
CA LYS A 39 -6.86 22.65 -19.58
C LYS A 39 -6.99 21.13 -19.47
N ILE A 40 -6.95 20.46 -20.60
CA ILE A 40 -6.92 18.99 -20.67
C ILE A 40 -5.46 18.56 -20.77
N VAL A 41 -5.07 17.61 -19.93
CA VAL A 41 -3.72 17.04 -19.91
C VAL A 41 -3.81 15.58 -20.30
N ASN A 42 -3.09 15.22 -21.38
CA ASN A 42 -3.10 13.86 -21.92
C ASN A 42 -1.68 13.44 -22.33
N HIS A 43 -1.42 12.12 -22.34
CA HIS A 43 -0.14 11.52 -22.71
C HIS A 43 1.07 12.03 -21.92
N VAL A 44 0.89 12.31 -20.61
CA VAL A 44 1.91 12.85 -19.72
C VAL A 44 2.23 11.83 -18.63
N ARG A 45 3.50 11.74 -18.24
CA ARG A 45 3.94 11.09 -17.02
C ARG A 45 4.18 12.15 -15.96
N MET A 46 3.61 11.94 -14.79
CA MET A 46 3.71 12.85 -13.66
C MET A 46 4.53 12.19 -12.55
N ASP A 47 5.58 12.88 -12.11
CA ASP A 47 6.38 12.52 -10.95
C ASP A 47 5.87 13.35 -9.77
N TYR A 48 5.24 12.68 -8.81
CA TYR A 48 4.55 13.33 -7.70
C TYR A 48 5.45 13.43 -6.46
N ASP A 49 5.73 14.66 -6.01
CA ASP A 49 6.34 14.93 -4.70
C ASP A 49 5.29 15.21 -3.60
N VAL A 50 4.02 14.88 -3.87
CA VAL A 50 2.86 15.12 -3.01
C VAL A 50 2.05 13.84 -2.80
N TYR A 51 1.29 13.78 -1.70
CA TYR A 51 0.24 12.78 -1.52
C TYR A 51 -1.00 13.18 -2.33
N ALA A 52 -1.66 12.18 -2.93
CA ALA A 52 -2.91 12.40 -3.63
C ALA A 52 -3.89 11.24 -3.43
N LEU A 53 -5.18 11.58 -3.34
CA LEU A 53 -6.29 10.63 -3.43
C LEU A 53 -7.28 11.16 -4.46
N PHE A 54 -7.56 10.36 -5.48
CA PHE A 54 -8.49 10.70 -6.55
C PHE A 54 -9.64 9.71 -6.60
N LEU A 55 -10.86 10.20 -6.47
CA LEU A 55 -12.09 9.48 -6.78
C LEU A 55 -12.49 9.76 -8.21
N LYS A 56 -12.64 8.70 -8.97
CA LYS A 56 -13.10 8.73 -10.34
C LYS A 56 -14.56 8.29 -10.40
N ASN A 57 -15.41 9.15 -10.98
CA ASN A 57 -16.84 8.91 -11.10
C ASN A 57 -17.27 8.36 -12.47
N GLY A 58 -16.48 8.54 -13.51
CA GLY A 58 -16.84 8.17 -14.90
C GLY A 58 -15.89 7.16 -15.56
N ALA A 59 -16.38 6.49 -16.62
CA ALA A 59 -15.61 5.49 -17.37
C ALA A 59 -14.55 6.06 -18.34
N ASN A 60 -14.49 7.38 -18.51
CA ASN A 60 -13.83 8.02 -19.66
C ASN A 60 -12.33 8.33 -19.48
N CYS A 61 -11.64 7.77 -18.51
CA CYS A 61 -10.22 8.02 -18.31
C CYS A 61 -9.48 6.73 -17.98
N THR A 62 -8.46 6.39 -18.75
CA THR A 62 -7.58 5.26 -18.47
C THR A 62 -6.31 5.78 -17.84
N LEU A 63 -6.05 5.43 -16.58
CA LEU A 63 -4.74 5.63 -15.97
C LEU A 63 -3.86 4.43 -16.32
N LYS A 64 -2.63 4.67 -16.80
CA LYS A 64 -1.64 3.62 -17.04
C LYS A 64 -0.56 3.68 -15.98
N TYR A 65 -0.35 2.57 -15.28
CA TYR A 65 0.84 2.37 -14.47
C TYR A 65 1.82 1.50 -15.28
N GLY A 66 2.92 2.09 -15.71
CA GLY A 66 3.84 1.44 -16.62
C GLY A 66 3.22 1.22 -18.01
N ARG A 67 3.14 -0.05 -18.47
CA ARG A 67 2.66 -0.42 -19.83
C ARG A 67 1.27 -1.05 -19.87
N GLN A 68 0.58 -1.21 -18.73
CA GLN A 68 -0.70 -1.92 -18.67
C GLN A 68 -1.87 -0.95 -18.45
N PRO A 69 -2.94 -1.02 -19.28
CA PRO A 69 -4.17 -0.27 -19.06
C PRO A 69 -4.93 -0.86 -17.86
N TYR A 70 -5.64 0.00 -17.13
CA TYR A 70 -6.51 -0.39 -16.03
C TYR A 70 -7.97 -0.10 -16.39
N ASP A 71 -8.85 -1.10 -16.13
CA ASP A 71 -10.30 -0.94 -16.32
C ASP A 71 -10.89 -0.29 -15.07
N TYR A 72 -11.27 0.98 -15.19
CA TYR A 72 -11.88 1.78 -14.12
C TYR A 72 -13.39 1.60 -14.12
N GLN A 73 -13.91 1.15 -12.99
CA GLN A 73 -15.33 1.22 -12.70
C GLN A 73 -15.66 2.52 -11.99
N GLU A 74 -16.91 3.00 -12.16
CA GLU A 74 -17.44 4.18 -11.49
C GLU A 74 -17.30 4.06 -9.96
N GLY A 75 -16.85 5.14 -9.29
CA GLY A 75 -16.61 5.14 -7.85
C GLY A 75 -15.31 4.51 -7.39
N THR A 76 -14.26 4.57 -8.20
CA THR A 76 -12.94 4.03 -7.88
C THR A 76 -12.02 5.10 -7.28
N VAL A 77 -11.44 4.83 -6.10
CA VAL A 77 -10.42 5.67 -5.48
C VAL A 77 -9.03 5.09 -5.72
N VAL A 78 -8.13 5.94 -6.19
CA VAL A 78 -6.69 5.68 -6.30
C VAL A 78 -5.91 6.63 -5.39
N SER A 79 -4.80 6.15 -4.84
CA SER A 79 -3.94 6.91 -3.94
C SER A 79 -2.50 6.88 -4.43
N PHE A 80 -1.79 7.98 -4.21
CA PHE A 80 -0.40 8.14 -4.60
C PHE A 80 0.39 8.74 -3.45
N SER A 81 1.61 8.24 -3.24
CA SER A 81 2.59 8.81 -2.32
C SER A 81 3.66 9.58 -3.08
N PRO A 82 4.39 10.50 -2.39
CA PRO A 82 5.56 11.16 -2.98
C PRO A 82 6.57 10.18 -3.58
N GLY A 83 7.16 10.52 -4.73
CA GLY A 83 8.14 9.70 -5.45
C GLY A 83 7.54 8.69 -6.43
N GLN A 84 6.23 8.68 -6.64
CA GLN A 84 5.58 7.80 -7.61
C GLN A 84 5.45 8.45 -8.99
N LEU A 85 5.79 7.69 -10.03
CA LEU A 85 5.64 8.09 -11.43
C LEU A 85 4.33 7.53 -12.01
N ILE A 86 3.40 8.42 -12.35
CA ILE A 86 2.06 8.07 -12.83
C ILE A 86 1.90 8.55 -14.27
N GLY A 87 1.45 7.67 -15.16
CA GLY A 87 1.04 8.03 -16.52
C GLY A 87 -0.44 8.37 -16.57
N VAL A 88 -0.77 9.49 -17.22
CA VAL A 88 -2.15 9.87 -17.53
C VAL A 88 -2.34 9.74 -19.04
N ASP A 89 -3.21 8.81 -19.44
CA ASP A 89 -3.66 8.66 -20.81
C ASP A 89 -5.19 8.69 -20.81
N THR A 90 -5.77 9.60 -21.55
CA THR A 90 -7.23 9.64 -21.79
C THR A 90 -7.50 9.23 -23.23
N ASP A 91 -8.52 8.41 -23.43
CA ASP A 91 -8.92 7.97 -24.77
C ASP A 91 -9.75 9.03 -25.52
N VAL A 92 -10.04 10.16 -24.84
CA VAL A 92 -10.86 11.26 -25.38
C VAL A 92 -10.17 12.58 -25.10
N ASP A 93 -9.70 13.25 -26.13
CA ASP A 93 -8.95 14.52 -26.06
C ASP A 93 -9.81 15.75 -25.73
N GLU A 94 -11.14 15.62 -25.67
CA GLU A 94 -12.06 16.76 -25.64
C GLU A 94 -12.92 16.87 -24.36
N ILE A 95 -12.88 15.88 -23.45
CA ILE A 95 -13.75 15.88 -22.26
C ILE A 95 -12.90 15.87 -21.01
N ALA A 96 -13.10 16.84 -20.12
CA ALA A 96 -12.49 16.86 -18.81
C ALA A 96 -12.89 15.58 -18.03
N PRO A 97 -11.94 14.87 -17.42
CA PRO A 97 -12.25 13.65 -16.67
C PRO A 97 -13.09 13.99 -15.42
N ASP A 98 -14.13 13.19 -15.15
CA ASP A 98 -14.93 13.30 -13.93
C ASP A 98 -14.12 12.67 -12.77
N VAL A 99 -13.20 13.46 -12.23
CA VAL A 99 -12.29 13.10 -11.14
C VAL A 99 -12.31 14.21 -10.11
N ILE A 100 -12.61 13.83 -8.88
CA ILE A 100 -12.49 14.70 -7.71
C ILE A 100 -11.49 14.10 -6.73
N GLY A 101 -10.87 14.92 -5.88
CA GLY A 101 -9.91 14.39 -4.92
C GLY A 101 -9.21 15.45 -4.10
N ILE A 102 -8.14 15.03 -3.48
CA ILE A 102 -7.27 15.88 -2.66
C ILE A 102 -5.82 15.63 -3.02
N MET A 103 -5.04 16.69 -3.03
CA MET A 103 -3.58 16.63 -3.00
C MET A 103 -3.04 17.46 -1.85
N PHE A 104 -2.01 16.96 -1.18
CA PHE A 104 -1.33 17.69 -0.11
C PHE A 104 0.17 17.40 -0.08
N HIS A 105 0.93 18.46 0.16
CA HIS A 105 2.38 18.37 0.28
C HIS A 105 2.78 17.82 1.65
N PRO A 106 3.86 17.02 1.79
CA PRO A 106 4.35 16.52 3.08
C PRO A 106 4.60 17.62 4.13
N ASP A 107 4.99 18.82 3.71
CA ASP A 107 5.23 19.95 4.62
C ASP A 107 3.98 20.40 5.39
N LEU A 108 2.78 20.15 4.86
CA LEU A 108 1.53 20.41 5.58
C LEU A 108 1.45 19.63 6.89
N LEU A 109 2.09 18.46 6.92
CA LEU A 109 2.03 17.53 8.05
C LEU A 109 2.99 17.91 9.18
N HIS A 110 3.94 18.82 8.95
CA HIS A 110 4.93 19.20 9.95
C HIS A 110 4.27 19.66 11.24
N ARG A 111 4.68 19.06 12.37
CA ARG A 111 4.16 19.36 13.74
C ARG A 111 2.68 19.02 13.94
N THR A 112 2.08 18.21 13.08
CA THR A 112 0.73 17.70 13.25
C THR A 112 0.75 16.21 13.68
N PRO A 113 -0.28 15.70 14.35
CA PRO A 113 -0.39 14.28 14.69
C PRO A 113 -0.34 13.36 13.46
N LEU A 114 -0.82 13.84 12.32
CA LEU A 114 -0.84 13.07 11.07
C LEU A 114 0.57 12.77 10.54
N ALA A 115 1.59 13.60 10.86
CA ALA A 115 2.97 13.36 10.43
C ALA A 115 3.53 12.00 10.89
N SER A 116 3.16 11.54 12.08
CA SER A 116 3.58 10.24 12.60
C SER A 116 2.73 9.08 12.06
N LYS A 117 1.46 9.36 11.73
CA LYS A 117 0.45 8.38 11.34
C LYS A 117 0.41 8.11 9.83
N ILE A 118 0.88 9.05 9.00
CA ILE A 118 0.75 8.97 7.53
C ILE A 118 1.35 7.67 6.95
N LYS A 119 2.43 7.17 7.53
CA LYS A 119 3.09 5.91 7.14
C LYS A 119 2.28 4.65 7.44
N ASP A 120 1.26 4.75 8.30
CA ASP A 120 0.41 3.63 8.67
C ASP A 120 -0.73 3.42 7.66
N TYR A 121 -0.94 4.37 6.74
CA TYR A 121 -1.91 4.25 5.64
C TYR A 121 -1.27 3.53 4.45
N SER A 122 -1.22 2.21 4.54
CA SER A 122 -0.58 1.30 3.56
C SER A 122 -1.12 1.43 2.13
N PHE A 123 -2.36 1.91 1.95
CA PHE A 123 -2.98 2.06 0.63
C PHE A 123 -2.30 3.10 -0.27
N PHE A 124 -1.44 3.95 0.25
CA PHE A 124 -0.59 4.81 -0.58
C PHE A 124 0.47 4.03 -1.36
N ASP A 125 0.80 2.81 -0.92
CA ASP A 125 1.76 1.91 -1.59
C ASP A 125 1.06 0.85 -2.46
N TYR A 126 -0.28 0.88 -2.56
CA TYR A 126 -1.03 -0.06 -3.37
C TYR A 126 -0.89 0.27 -4.86
N SER A 127 -0.92 -0.78 -5.68
CA SER A 127 -1.00 -0.60 -7.14
C SER A 127 -2.41 -0.15 -7.53
N GLN A 128 -2.52 0.44 -8.71
CA GLN A 128 -3.82 0.86 -9.24
C GLN A 128 -4.80 -0.31 -9.45
N ARG A 129 -4.31 -1.54 -9.63
CA ARG A 129 -5.15 -2.75 -9.70
C ARG A 129 -5.80 -3.10 -8.37
N GLU A 130 -5.27 -2.55 -7.29
CA GLU A 130 -5.72 -2.71 -5.92
C GLU A 130 -6.57 -1.54 -5.45
N ALA A 131 -7.05 -0.71 -6.40
CA ALA A 131 -7.86 0.46 -6.13
C ALA A 131 -9.12 0.14 -5.31
N LEU A 132 -9.55 1.11 -4.53
CA LEU A 132 -10.75 1.01 -3.72
C LEU A 132 -12.00 1.26 -4.58
N HIS A 133 -12.92 0.31 -4.58
CA HIS A 133 -14.25 0.47 -5.16
C HIS A 133 -15.24 0.86 -4.06
N GLN A 134 -15.80 2.05 -4.16
CA GLN A 134 -16.71 2.61 -3.16
C GLN A 134 -18.16 2.24 -3.45
N SER A 135 -18.94 2.02 -2.40
CA SER A 135 -20.40 2.06 -2.46
C SER A 135 -20.90 3.51 -2.59
N ALA A 136 -22.19 3.69 -2.91
CA ALA A 136 -22.79 5.02 -2.99
C ALA A 136 -22.70 5.80 -1.65
N ASP A 137 -22.87 5.11 -0.52
CA ASP A 137 -22.75 5.72 0.81
C ASP A 137 -21.30 6.11 1.13
N GLU A 138 -20.34 5.27 0.79
CA GLU A 138 -18.91 5.55 0.98
C GLU A 138 -18.47 6.74 0.14
N ARG A 139 -18.95 6.82 -1.10
CA ARG A 139 -18.70 7.96 -1.99
C ARG A 139 -19.26 9.25 -1.41
N ARG A 140 -20.48 9.21 -0.85
CA ARG A 140 -21.09 10.37 -0.18
C ARG A 140 -20.22 10.84 1.00
N ILE A 141 -19.74 9.92 1.84
CA ILE A 141 -18.86 10.25 2.98
C ILE A 141 -17.53 10.86 2.48
N PHE A 142 -16.92 10.27 1.46
CA PHE A 142 -15.68 10.77 0.85
C PHE A 142 -15.85 12.21 0.37
N ASN A 143 -16.92 12.50 -0.37
CA ASN A 143 -17.23 13.84 -0.86
C ASN A 143 -17.48 14.83 0.27
N GLN A 144 -18.20 14.44 1.33
CA GLN A 144 -18.41 15.29 2.51
C GLN A 144 -17.09 15.66 3.21
N CYS A 145 -16.12 14.75 3.27
CA CYS A 145 -14.79 15.06 3.79
C CYS A 145 -14.06 16.07 2.90
N LEU A 146 -14.13 15.90 1.57
CA LEU A 146 -13.52 16.86 0.63
C LEU A 146 -14.14 18.25 0.75
N GLU A 147 -15.47 18.34 0.83
CA GLU A 147 -16.16 19.64 1.00
C GLU A 147 -15.72 20.37 2.26
N ARG A 148 -15.59 19.70 3.40
CA ARG A 148 -15.09 20.30 4.64
C ARG A 148 -13.67 20.84 4.49
N ILE A 149 -12.79 20.12 3.80
CA ILE A 149 -11.43 20.58 3.52
C ILE A 149 -11.47 21.78 2.56
N LYS A 150 -12.33 21.72 1.52
CA LYS A 150 -12.53 22.82 0.54
C LYS A 150 -13.00 24.10 1.22
N GLU A 151 -13.92 23.98 2.18
CA GLU A 151 -14.40 25.10 3.00
C GLU A 151 -13.26 25.70 3.84
N GLU A 152 -12.50 24.86 4.54
CA GLU A 152 -11.40 25.32 5.41
C GLU A 152 -10.29 26.06 4.63
N ILE A 153 -9.84 25.52 3.50
CA ILE A 153 -8.80 26.16 2.69
C ILE A 153 -9.27 27.41 1.93
N ALA A 154 -10.58 27.69 1.92
CA ALA A 154 -11.13 28.94 1.40
C ALA A 154 -11.02 30.10 2.40
N HIS A 155 -10.79 29.83 3.69
CA HIS A 155 -10.55 30.83 4.71
C HIS A 155 -9.11 31.37 4.63
N PRO A 156 -8.85 32.61 5.09
CA PRO A 156 -7.50 33.12 5.23
C PRO A 156 -6.65 32.20 6.10
N VAL A 157 -5.43 31.90 5.64
CA VAL A 157 -4.48 31.04 6.38
C VAL A 157 -4.10 31.68 7.71
N ASP A 158 -4.24 30.93 8.80
CA ASP A 158 -3.85 31.31 10.14
C ASP A 158 -3.04 30.21 10.86
N LYS A 159 -2.72 30.43 12.14
CA LYS A 159 -1.93 29.48 12.93
C LYS A 159 -2.61 28.13 13.19
N HIS A 160 -3.91 28.02 12.99
CA HIS A 160 -4.71 26.81 13.22
C HIS A 160 -4.99 26.04 11.94
N THR A 161 -4.87 26.68 10.77
CA THR A 161 -5.21 26.08 9.46
C THR A 161 -4.52 24.74 9.24
N ALA A 162 -3.21 24.63 9.48
CA ALA A 162 -2.47 23.39 9.27
C ALA A 162 -2.99 22.23 10.17
N GLU A 163 -3.32 22.52 11.43
CA GLU A 163 -3.85 21.51 12.36
C GLU A 163 -5.27 21.10 12.00
N ILE A 164 -6.14 22.03 11.65
CA ILE A 164 -7.53 21.76 11.26
C ILE A 164 -7.54 20.94 9.97
N VAL A 165 -6.85 21.40 8.92
CA VAL A 165 -6.79 20.71 7.62
C VAL A 165 -6.20 19.32 7.77
N SER A 166 -5.08 19.16 8.49
CA SER A 166 -4.47 17.83 8.68
C SER A 166 -5.38 16.87 9.47
N SER A 167 -6.16 17.39 10.43
CA SER A 167 -7.15 16.58 11.17
C SER A 167 -8.30 16.13 10.26
N GLN A 168 -8.79 16.98 9.37
CA GLN A 168 -9.81 16.63 8.38
C GLN A 168 -9.28 15.62 7.36
N ILE A 169 -8.04 15.79 6.89
CA ILE A 169 -7.35 14.80 6.04
C ILE A 169 -7.24 13.47 6.77
N GLN A 170 -6.86 13.47 8.05
CA GLN A 170 -6.80 12.24 8.83
C GLN A 170 -8.15 11.51 8.88
N VAL A 171 -9.25 12.22 9.11
CA VAL A 171 -10.60 11.64 9.09
C VAL A 171 -10.90 11.00 7.73
N LEU A 172 -10.56 11.67 6.62
CA LEU A 172 -10.72 11.11 5.28
C LEU A 172 -9.91 9.82 5.10
N LEU A 173 -8.63 9.81 5.52
CA LEU A 173 -7.77 8.64 5.41
C LEU A 173 -8.25 7.46 6.28
N ASP A 174 -8.76 7.75 7.48
CA ASP A 174 -9.36 6.75 8.37
C ASP A 174 -10.63 6.13 7.73
N TYR A 175 -11.47 6.91 7.03
CA TYR A 175 -12.58 6.39 6.25
C TYR A 175 -12.12 5.54 5.07
N VAL A 176 -11.12 5.96 4.33
CA VAL A 176 -10.55 5.17 3.21
C VAL A 176 -10.02 3.83 3.72
N THR A 177 -9.35 3.80 4.86
CA THR A 177 -8.92 2.57 5.53
C THR A 177 -10.11 1.64 5.81
N ARG A 178 -11.19 2.18 6.42
CA ARG A 178 -12.43 1.43 6.70
C ARG A 178 -13.04 0.86 5.41
N PHE A 179 -13.04 1.62 4.33
CA PHE A 179 -13.60 1.19 3.05
C PHE A 179 -12.77 0.06 2.41
N TYR A 180 -11.45 0.12 2.50
CA TYR A 180 -10.58 -1.01 2.12
C TYR A 180 -10.85 -2.25 2.97
N GLU A 181 -11.01 -2.08 4.29
CA GLU A 181 -11.36 -3.19 5.17
C GLU A 181 -12.69 -3.86 4.79
N ARG A 182 -13.74 -3.08 4.46
CA ARG A 182 -14.98 -3.60 3.92
C ARG A 182 -14.74 -4.33 2.58
N GLN A 183 -13.95 -3.74 1.67
CA GLN A 183 -13.62 -4.35 0.38
C GLN A 183 -12.90 -5.70 0.58
N PHE A 184 -11.98 -5.78 1.54
CA PHE A 184 -11.35 -7.05 1.90
C PHE A 184 -12.37 -8.08 2.42
N ILE A 185 -13.38 -7.70 3.17
CA ILE A 185 -14.42 -8.62 3.65
C ILE A 185 -15.31 -9.13 2.50
N THR A 186 -15.73 -8.25 1.61
CA THR A 186 -16.70 -8.59 0.55
C THR A 186 -16.12 -9.45 -0.58
N ARG A 187 -14.82 -9.45 -0.79
CA ARG A 187 -14.10 -10.29 -1.77
C ARG A 187 -13.77 -11.71 -1.25
N GLY A 188 -14.56 -12.27 -0.34
CA GLY A 188 -14.28 -13.49 0.43
C GLY A 188 -13.85 -14.75 -0.36
N LYS A 189 -14.39 -15.00 -1.56
CA LYS A 189 -13.98 -16.15 -2.38
C LYS A 189 -12.55 -16.03 -2.93
N VAL A 190 -12.13 -14.82 -3.32
CA VAL A 190 -10.78 -14.55 -3.83
C VAL A 190 -9.73 -14.67 -2.73
N LYS A 191 -10.10 -14.35 -1.48
CA LYS A 191 -9.22 -14.38 -0.31
C LYS A 191 -8.86 -15.78 0.16
N SER A 192 -9.85 -16.66 0.27
CA SER A 192 -9.64 -18.07 0.64
C SER A 192 -8.65 -18.73 -0.34
N ASP A 193 -8.72 -18.37 -1.63
CA ASP A 193 -7.79 -18.84 -2.65
C ASP A 193 -6.38 -18.26 -2.45
N ILE A 194 -6.24 -16.98 -2.13
CA ILE A 194 -4.93 -16.34 -1.93
C ILE A 194 -4.25 -16.86 -0.66
N LEU A 195 -4.97 -17.03 0.45
CA LEU A 195 -4.41 -17.61 1.66
C LEU A 195 -3.95 -19.06 1.43
N SER A 196 -4.77 -19.88 0.79
CA SER A 196 -4.42 -21.26 0.45
C SER A 196 -3.23 -21.35 -0.51
N ARG A 197 -3.14 -20.43 -1.47
CA ARG A 197 -1.98 -20.32 -2.37
C ARG A 197 -0.73 -19.89 -1.60
N PHE A 198 -0.84 -18.92 -0.70
CA PHE A 198 0.26 -18.46 0.14
C PHE A 198 0.82 -19.61 0.99
N GLU A 199 -0.06 -20.34 1.70
CA GLU A 199 0.35 -21.49 2.51
C GLU A 199 1.02 -22.58 1.66
N SER A 200 0.45 -22.88 0.48
CA SER A 200 1.01 -23.85 -0.46
C SER A 200 2.36 -23.40 -1.01
N SER A 201 2.50 -22.11 -1.37
CA SER A 201 3.74 -21.54 -1.87
C SER A 201 4.81 -21.49 -0.79
N LEU A 202 4.45 -21.14 0.45
CA LEU A 202 5.33 -21.15 1.59
C LEU A 202 5.90 -22.56 1.84
N LYS A 203 5.07 -23.59 1.76
CA LYS A 203 5.51 -24.99 1.87
C LYS A 203 6.48 -25.35 0.73
N LYS A 204 6.13 -25.03 -0.53
CA LYS A 204 6.95 -25.30 -1.71
C LYS A 204 8.30 -24.57 -1.66
N TYR A 205 8.35 -23.35 -1.14
CA TYR A 205 9.60 -22.59 -1.00
C TYR A 205 10.63 -23.40 -0.21
N PHE A 206 10.23 -23.98 0.92
CA PHE A 206 11.11 -24.77 1.79
C PHE A 206 11.34 -26.21 1.33
N GLU A 207 10.59 -26.68 0.36
CA GLU A 207 10.82 -27.98 -0.30
C GLU A 207 11.73 -27.84 -1.53
N SER A 208 11.98 -26.64 -1.99
CA SER A 208 12.84 -26.30 -3.12
C SER A 208 14.23 -25.87 -2.69
N ASP A 209 15.14 -25.73 -3.65
CA ASP A 209 16.50 -25.20 -3.45
C ASP A 209 16.53 -23.70 -3.14
N ARG A 210 15.41 -23.01 -3.13
CA ARG A 210 15.34 -21.55 -2.89
C ARG A 210 15.77 -21.12 -1.51
N THR A 211 15.74 -22.01 -0.54
CA THR A 211 16.31 -21.74 0.80
C THR A 211 17.80 -21.42 0.74
N LYS A 212 18.51 -21.86 -0.31
CA LYS A 212 19.93 -21.51 -0.56
C LYS A 212 20.11 -20.03 -0.95
N GLU A 213 19.07 -19.41 -1.50
CA GLU A 213 19.06 -17.99 -1.88
C GLU A 213 18.73 -17.07 -0.67
N GLY A 214 18.17 -17.63 0.41
CA GLY A 214 17.84 -16.91 1.63
C GLY A 214 16.48 -17.27 2.21
N LEU A 215 15.99 -16.40 3.08
CA LEU A 215 14.64 -16.54 3.66
C LEU A 215 13.57 -15.97 2.72
N PRO A 216 12.37 -16.58 2.68
CA PRO A 216 11.26 -16.01 1.92
C PRO A 216 10.82 -14.67 2.54
N THR A 217 10.50 -13.73 1.68
CA THR A 217 9.98 -12.40 2.05
C THR A 217 8.50 -12.30 1.76
N VAL A 218 7.81 -11.35 2.38
CA VAL A 218 6.41 -11.04 2.06
C VAL A 218 6.29 -10.60 0.59
N ASN A 219 7.28 -9.84 0.10
CA ASN A 219 7.31 -9.38 -1.29
C ASN A 219 7.33 -10.55 -2.29
N TYR A 220 8.11 -11.59 -2.03
CA TYR A 220 8.17 -12.78 -2.86
C TYR A 220 6.77 -13.42 -3.08
N PHE A 221 6.00 -13.59 -2.00
CA PHE A 221 4.65 -14.17 -2.08
C PHE A 221 3.61 -13.20 -2.66
N ALA A 222 3.78 -11.91 -2.44
CA ALA A 222 2.96 -10.88 -3.06
C ALA A 222 3.15 -10.86 -4.58
N GLU A 223 4.40 -10.94 -5.07
CA GLU A 223 4.70 -11.04 -6.50
C GLU A 223 4.11 -12.30 -7.15
N GLU A 224 4.18 -13.46 -6.49
CA GLU A 224 3.51 -14.68 -6.96
C GLU A 224 1.98 -14.53 -7.04
N ALA A 225 1.39 -13.73 -6.15
CA ALA A 225 -0.04 -13.40 -6.16
C ALA A 225 -0.38 -12.24 -7.12
N HIS A 226 0.61 -11.62 -7.78
CA HIS A 226 0.47 -10.41 -8.61
C HIS A 226 -0.09 -9.21 -7.84
N LEU A 227 0.30 -9.07 -6.56
CA LEU A 227 -0.11 -8.02 -5.64
C LEU A 227 1.11 -7.24 -5.13
N THR A 228 0.85 -6.03 -4.61
CA THR A 228 1.87 -5.31 -3.84
C THR A 228 2.05 -5.96 -2.46
N ALA A 229 3.24 -5.82 -1.88
CA ALA A 229 3.53 -6.37 -0.55
C ALA A 229 2.60 -5.78 0.54
N GLY A 230 2.25 -4.48 0.41
CA GLY A 230 1.32 -3.79 1.31
C GLY A 230 -0.07 -4.40 1.25
N TYR A 231 -0.67 -4.45 0.05
CA TYR A 231 -2.02 -5.00 -0.15
C TYR A 231 -2.11 -6.47 0.26
N PHE A 232 -1.11 -7.29 -0.15
CA PHE A 232 -1.03 -8.69 0.24
C PHE A 232 -0.94 -8.85 1.76
N GLY A 233 -0.07 -8.07 2.42
CA GLY A 233 0.11 -8.11 3.87
C GLY A 233 -1.15 -7.75 4.64
N ASP A 234 -1.85 -6.68 4.22
CA ASP A 234 -3.11 -6.24 4.86
C ASP A 234 -4.24 -7.25 4.66
N MET A 235 -4.33 -7.83 3.46
CA MET A 235 -5.30 -8.87 3.17
C MET A 235 -5.07 -10.13 4.02
N ILE A 236 -3.83 -10.62 4.13
CA ILE A 236 -3.49 -11.78 4.96
C ILE A 236 -3.78 -11.48 6.43
N LYS A 237 -3.39 -10.30 6.93
CA LYS A 237 -3.65 -9.88 8.31
C LYS A 237 -5.14 -9.79 8.62
N LYS A 238 -5.94 -9.28 7.68
CA LYS A 238 -7.40 -9.20 7.86
C LYS A 238 -8.07 -10.57 7.90
N GLU A 239 -7.56 -11.52 7.13
CA GLU A 239 -8.11 -12.88 7.06
C GLU A 239 -7.70 -13.74 8.27
N THR A 240 -6.45 -13.62 8.70
CA THR A 240 -5.86 -14.52 9.71
C THR A 240 -5.71 -13.90 11.09
N GLY A 241 -5.84 -12.57 11.21
CA GLY A 241 -5.55 -11.82 12.43
C GLY A 241 -4.06 -11.60 12.70
N VAL A 242 -3.16 -12.21 11.91
CA VAL A 242 -1.70 -12.10 12.07
C VAL A 242 -1.03 -11.65 10.78
N THR A 243 0.14 -11.03 10.87
CA THR A 243 0.85 -10.55 9.67
C THR A 243 1.40 -11.71 8.84
N ALA A 244 1.53 -11.51 7.51
CA ALA A 244 2.18 -12.48 6.62
C ALA A 244 3.61 -12.81 7.08
N GLN A 245 4.37 -11.81 7.56
CA GLN A 245 5.72 -12.01 8.12
C GLN A 245 5.72 -12.92 9.36
N GLU A 246 4.68 -12.83 10.19
CA GLU A 246 4.54 -13.69 11.37
C GLU A 246 4.22 -15.13 10.97
N ILE A 247 3.36 -15.34 9.97
CA ILE A 247 3.06 -16.69 9.42
C ILE A 247 4.33 -17.32 8.87
N ILE A 248 5.12 -16.58 8.06
CA ILE A 248 6.41 -17.04 7.54
C ILE A 248 7.34 -17.43 8.71
N SER A 249 7.46 -16.55 9.71
CA SER A 249 8.35 -16.78 10.85
C SER A 249 7.95 -18.01 11.66
N ARG A 250 6.67 -18.23 11.91
CA ARG A 250 6.14 -19.42 12.58
C ARG A 250 6.43 -20.69 11.79
N HIS A 251 6.23 -20.67 10.47
CA HIS A 251 6.53 -21.80 9.59
C HIS A 251 8.02 -22.19 9.64
N ILE A 252 8.92 -21.20 9.61
CA ILE A 252 10.37 -21.42 9.75
C ILE A 252 10.68 -22.09 11.09
N VAL A 253 10.11 -21.59 12.18
CA VAL A 253 10.33 -22.15 13.53
C VAL A 253 9.80 -23.56 13.65
N ASP A 254 8.67 -23.90 13.05
CA ASP A 254 8.12 -25.25 13.09
C ASP A 254 8.97 -26.26 12.27
N ARG A 255 9.57 -25.81 11.16
CA ARG A 255 10.59 -26.61 10.46
C ARG A 255 11.85 -26.77 11.29
N ALA A 256 12.31 -25.69 11.93
CA ALA A 256 13.46 -25.72 12.83
C ALA A 256 13.26 -26.71 13.98
N LYS A 257 12.09 -26.71 14.63
CA LYS A 257 11.78 -27.68 15.71
C LYS A 257 11.91 -29.11 15.24
N ARG A 258 11.35 -29.45 14.06
CA ARG A 258 11.48 -30.79 13.47
C ARG A 258 12.96 -31.14 13.26
N ARG A 259 13.69 -30.27 12.56
CA ARG A 259 15.10 -30.51 12.24
C ARG A 259 15.98 -30.65 13.50
N LEU A 260 15.74 -29.80 14.50
CA LEU A 260 16.44 -29.85 15.79
C LEU A 260 16.15 -31.13 16.60
N SER A 261 14.98 -31.75 16.43
CA SER A 261 14.60 -33.01 17.07
C SER A 261 15.11 -34.24 16.33
N GLU A 262 15.32 -34.15 15.01
CA GLU A 262 15.69 -35.27 14.14
C GLU A 262 17.21 -35.41 13.97
N SER A 263 18.00 -34.34 14.18
CA SER A 263 19.44 -34.34 13.94
C SER A 263 20.25 -33.79 15.14
N ALA A 264 21.48 -34.26 15.26
CA ALA A 264 22.47 -33.73 16.18
C ALA A 264 23.35 -32.61 15.57
N ASP A 265 23.02 -32.16 14.35
CA ASP A 265 23.78 -31.12 13.64
C ASP A 265 23.89 -29.84 14.46
N ASP A 266 24.98 -29.11 14.30
CA ASP A 266 25.13 -27.82 14.95
C ASP A 266 23.97 -26.87 14.66
N ILE A 267 23.60 -26.03 15.62
CA ILE A 267 22.54 -25.03 15.46
C ILE A 267 22.82 -24.10 14.26
N SER A 268 24.09 -23.83 13.99
CA SER A 268 24.52 -23.06 12.82
C SER A 268 24.20 -23.74 11.49
N ILE A 269 24.37 -25.07 11.41
CA ILE A 269 24.04 -25.85 10.23
C ILE A 269 22.55 -25.80 9.97
N VAL A 270 21.73 -26.02 11.00
CA VAL A 270 20.27 -25.92 10.92
C VAL A 270 19.85 -24.52 10.47
N ALA A 271 20.49 -23.47 10.96
CA ALA A 271 20.20 -22.10 10.55
C ALA A 271 20.50 -21.88 9.06
N TYR A 272 21.63 -22.34 8.56
CA TYR A 272 22.00 -22.23 7.13
C TYR A 272 21.06 -23.02 6.22
N GLU A 273 20.69 -24.25 6.60
CA GLU A 273 19.70 -25.06 5.86
C GLU A 273 18.34 -24.38 5.75
N LEU A 274 17.95 -23.60 6.77
CA LEU A 274 16.70 -22.84 6.78
C LEU A 274 16.79 -21.52 6.00
N GLY A 275 17.98 -21.16 5.48
CA GLY A 275 18.19 -19.96 4.67
C GLY A 275 18.68 -18.72 5.43
N PHE A 276 19.10 -18.86 6.68
CA PHE A 276 19.71 -17.76 7.43
C PHE A 276 21.16 -17.54 7.01
N GLN A 277 21.53 -16.34 6.70
CA GLN A 277 22.94 -15.97 6.47
C GLN A 277 23.76 -15.91 7.77
N HIS A 278 23.07 -15.62 8.89
CA HIS A 278 23.68 -15.50 10.22
C HIS A 278 22.91 -16.31 11.26
N PRO A 279 23.49 -17.36 11.88
CA PRO A 279 22.84 -18.20 12.88
C PRO A 279 22.30 -17.44 14.10
N GLN A 280 22.87 -16.27 14.40
CA GLN A 280 22.42 -15.42 15.49
C GLN A 280 21.00 -14.84 15.23
N HIS A 281 20.66 -14.55 13.96
CA HIS A 281 19.32 -14.08 13.59
C HIS A 281 18.29 -15.21 13.76
N PHE A 282 18.65 -16.42 13.37
CA PHE A 282 17.85 -17.61 13.63
C PHE A 282 17.58 -17.80 15.13
N SER A 283 18.62 -17.81 15.96
CA SER A 283 18.50 -18.03 17.40
C SER A 283 17.62 -16.98 18.07
N ARG A 284 17.73 -15.70 17.67
CA ARG A 284 16.88 -14.62 18.17
C ARG A 284 15.42 -14.80 17.75
N MET A 285 15.16 -15.13 16.48
CA MET A 285 13.81 -15.36 15.98
C MET A 285 13.17 -16.56 16.67
N PHE A 286 13.89 -17.68 16.75
CA PHE A 286 13.44 -18.89 17.40
C PHE A 286 13.06 -18.64 18.87
N LYS A 287 13.95 -17.98 19.64
CA LYS A 287 13.69 -17.62 21.05
C LYS A 287 12.50 -16.67 21.19
N ARG A 288 12.36 -15.69 20.30
CA ARG A 288 11.21 -14.75 20.32
C ARG A 288 9.88 -15.47 20.16
N ILE A 289 9.82 -16.50 19.30
CA ILE A 289 8.55 -17.20 18.98
C ILE A 289 8.28 -18.34 19.98
N THR A 290 9.32 -19.05 20.45
CA THR A 290 9.17 -20.23 21.31
C THR A 290 9.37 -19.96 22.80
N GLY A 291 9.95 -18.81 23.16
CA GLY A 291 10.33 -18.46 24.53
C GLY A 291 11.67 -19.04 24.97
N ILE A 292 12.24 -20.03 24.27
CA ILE A 292 13.50 -20.70 24.63
C ILE A 292 14.49 -20.71 23.46
N SER A 293 15.78 -20.86 23.73
CA SER A 293 16.78 -20.94 22.66
C SER A 293 16.70 -22.26 21.88
N PRO A 294 17.23 -22.34 20.64
CA PRO A 294 17.32 -23.59 19.89
C PRO A 294 18.07 -24.70 20.66
N THR A 295 19.12 -24.34 21.37
CA THR A 295 19.90 -25.27 22.23
C THR A 295 19.03 -25.83 23.35
N GLN A 296 18.36 -24.96 24.12
CA GLN A 296 17.45 -25.38 25.17
C GLN A 296 16.28 -26.22 24.64
N PHE A 297 15.79 -25.91 23.45
CA PHE A 297 14.75 -26.70 22.79
C PHE A 297 15.27 -28.12 22.52
N ARG A 298 16.45 -28.24 21.92
CA ARG A 298 17.09 -29.55 21.65
C ARG A 298 17.29 -30.38 22.91
N GLU A 299 17.88 -29.80 23.97
CA GLU A 299 18.11 -30.47 25.25
C GLU A 299 16.83 -31.07 25.83
N LYS A 300 15.71 -30.30 25.79
CA LYS A 300 14.40 -30.79 26.26
C LYS A 300 13.84 -31.97 25.47
N HIS A 301 14.16 -32.05 24.18
CA HIS A 301 13.57 -33.06 23.27
C HIS A 301 14.53 -34.21 22.94
N SER A 302 15.84 -34.09 23.29
CA SER A 302 16.83 -35.16 23.17
C SER A 302 16.88 -36.05 24.43
N SER A 303 16.33 -35.58 25.58
CA SER A 303 16.30 -36.32 26.86
C SER A 303 15.24 -37.44 26.90
N GLY A 304 14.58 -37.73 25.78
CA GLY A 304 13.54 -38.75 25.64
C GLY A 304 13.94 -39.96 24.79
N ARG A 305 15.23 -40.10 24.44
CA ARG A 305 15.77 -41.28 23.73
C ARG A 305 16.72 -42.04 24.61
#